data_d24e59aab1b9494290852f74d5e3e844
#
_entry.id   d24e59aab1b9494290852f74d5e3e844
#
_cell.length_a   1.000
_cell.length_b   1.000
_cell.length_c   1.000
_cell.angle_alpha   90.00
_cell.angle_beta   90.00
_cell.angle_gamma   90.00
#
_symmetry.space_group_name_H-M   'P 1'
#
loop_
_entity.id
_entity.type
_entity.pdbx_description
1 polymer ?
#
loop_
_entity_poly.entity_id
_entity_poly.type
_entity_poly.pdbx_seq_one_letter_code
_entity_poly.pdbx_strand_id
1 'polypeptide(L)'
;MSPLPLPDRLFVWVPGHPVPQGSMKGYVRMGKAGVPVAAVTNSNPLLVAWRMKVTGHAIAAREKRDDALLFPITGPIGARIDFVMSRPQFHFGTGKNRDVLKPSAPAYPNQAPDIDKLLRAVFDALTDAQVWRDDGQVVFVQTTKSYVSPGRPEGVGITIGVMK
;
A
#
# COMPACT_ATOMS: atom_id res chain seq x y z
N MET A 1 19.17 0.33 10.21
CA MET A 1 18.01 0.98 10.87
C MET A 1 17.36 -0.02 11.79
N SER A 2 17.31 0.29 13.06
CA SER A 2 16.65 -0.59 14.04
C SER A 2 15.17 -0.76 13.68
N PRO A 3 14.62 -1.98 13.79
CA PRO A 3 13.20 -2.18 13.62
C PRO A 3 12.47 -1.35 14.68
N LEU A 4 11.33 -0.77 14.31
CA LEU A 4 10.43 -0.12 15.25
C LEU A 4 10.17 -1.07 16.44
N PRO A 5 10.43 -0.66 17.68
CA PRO A 5 10.12 -1.47 18.85
C PRO A 5 8.61 -1.40 19.12
N LEU A 6 7.86 -2.14 18.33
CA LEU A 6 6.41 -2.28 18.54
C LEU A 6 6.19 -3.63 19.23
N PRO A 7 5.83 -3.66 20.51
CA PRO A 7 5.69 -4.92 21.26
C PRO A 7 4.57 -5.79 20.68
N ASP A 8 3.42 -5.26 20.40
CA ASP A 8 2.28 -6.00 19.84
C ASP A 8 2.07 -5.58 18.39
N ARG A 9 2.47 -6.45 17.42
CA ARG A 9 2.48 -6.12 16.00
C ARG A 9 1.50 -6.98 15.22
N LEU A 10 0.71 -6.34 14.38
CA LEU A 10 0.07 -7.00 13.27
C LEU A 10 1.04 -6.99 12.08
N PHE A 11 1.36 -8.15 11.53
CA PHE A 11 2.09 -8.29 10.27
C PHE A 11 1.17 -8.83 9.18
N VAL A 12 1.18 -8.18 8.03
CA VAL A 12 0.42 -8.60 6.85
C VAL A 12 1.34 -8.57 5.63
N TRP A 13 1.40 -9.67 4.90
CA TRP A 13 1.99 -9.70 3.56
C TRP A 13 0.87 -9.80 2.52
N VAL A 14 0.87 -8.89 1.56
CA VAL A 14 -0.08 -8.89 0.44
C VAL A 14 0.68 -9.04 -0.87
N PRO A 15 0.59 -10.20 -1.53
CA PRO A 15 1.26 -10.43 -2.81
C PRO A 15 0.57 -9.69 -3.95
N GLY A 16 1.33 -9.31 -4.97
CA GLY A 16 0.82 -8.71 -6.21
C GLY A 16 1.26 -7.28 -6.40
N HIS A 17 0.92 -6.70 -7.55
CA HIS A 17 1.37 -5.37 -7.94
C HIS A 17 0.69 -4.27 -7.12
N PRO A 18 1.44 -3.47 -6.34
CA PRO A 18 0.87 -2.37 -5.57
C PRO A 18 0.31 -1.28 -6.49
N VAL A 19 -0.95 -0.90 -6.29
CA VAL A 19 -1.64 0.10 -7.11
C VAL A 19 -1.81 1.39 -6.31
N PRO A 20 -1.36 2.54 -6.85
CA PRO A 20 -1.48 3.82 -6.16
C PRO A 20 -2.90 4.36 -6.18
N GLN A 21 -3.26 5.13 -5.16
CA GLN A 21 -4.42 5.99 -5.19
C GLN A 21 -4.27 6.99 -6.33
N GLY A 22 -5.23 7.06 -7.24
CA GLY A 22 -5.24 8.06 -8.32
C GLY A 22 -5.43 9.47 -7.76
N SER A 23 -4.97 10.47 -8.53
CA SER A 23 -5.36 11.85 -8.26
C SER A 23 -6.88 11.97 -8.48
N MET A 24 -7.59 12.48 -7.50
CA MET A 24 -9.01 12.78 -7.66
C MET A 24 -9.17 13.83 -8.74
N LYS A 25 -9.81 13.48 -9.85
CA LYS A 25 -10.23 14.45 -10.86
C LYS A 25 -11.64 14.90 -10.52
N GLY A 26 -11.76 16.14 -10.03
CA GLY A 26 -13.04 16.80 -9.94
C GLY A 26 -13.53 17.17 -11.36
N TYR A 27 -14.76 16.85 -11.68
CA TYR A 27 -15.44 17.35 -12.88
C TYR A 27 -16.85 17.79 -12.49
N VAL A 28 -17.36 18.74 -13.25
CA VAL A 28 -18.74 19.19 -13.10
C VAL A 28 -19.60 18.41 -14.08
N ARG A 29 -20.62 17.74 -13.60
CA ARG A 29 -21.66 17.13 -14.44
C ARG A 29 -22.99 17.84 -14.22
N MET A 30 -23.83 17.86 -15.24
CA MET A 30 -25.19 18.33 -15.09
C MET A 30 -26.03 17.28 -14.36
N GLY A 31 -26.58 17.65 -13.23
CA GLY A 31 -27.54 16.83 -12.48
C GLY A 31 -28.92 16.79 -13.17
N LYS A 32 -29.81 15.93 -12.66
CA LYS A 32 -31.16 15.69 -13.22
C LYS A 32 -32.06 16.95 -13.37
N ALA A 33 -31.75 18.00 -12.60
CA ALA A 33 -32.48 19.26 -12.66
C ALA A 33 -31.78 20.38 -13.45
N GLY A 34 -30.76 20.05 -14.27
CA GLY A 34 -29.97 21.05 -14.98
C GLY A 34 -29.03 21.86 -14.05
N VAL A 35 -28.85 21.46 -12.80
CA VAL A 35 -27.98 22.12 -11.87
C VAL A 35 -26.58 21.46 -11.94
N PRO A 36 -25.50 22.26 -12.06
CA PRO A 36 -24.14 21.70 -12.03
C PRO A 36 -23.87 21.02 -10.69
N VAL A 37 -23.43 19.75 -10.73
CA VAL A 37 -23.04 18.97 -9.55
C VAL A 37 -21.57 18.63 -9.67
N ALA A 38 -20.78 18.99 -8.67
CA ALA A 38 -19.42 18.55 -8.57
C ALA A 38 -19.39 17.03 -8.33
N ALA A 39 -18.71 16.30 -9.20
CA ALA A 39 -18.51 14.88 -9.08
C ALA A 39 -17.02 14.58 -9.02
N VAL A 40 -16.65 13.71 -8.11
CA VAL A 40 -15.28 13.20 -7.99
C VAL A 40 -15.31 11.72 -8.34
N THR A 41 -14.48 11.32 -9.27
CA THR A 41 -14.37 9.89 -9.59
C THR A 41 -12.94 9.40 -9.37
N ASN A 42 -12.84 8.27 -8.76
CA ASN A 42 -11.64 7.45 -8.75
C ASN A 42 -11.96 6.19 -9.54
N SER A 43 -11.78 6.27 -10.85
CA SER A 43 -12.28 5.27 -11.80
C SER A 43 -11.24 4.21 -12.18
N ASN A 44 -10.22 3.97 -11.34
CA ASN A 44 -9.26 2.91 -11.63
C ASN A 44 -9.75 1.57 -11.04
N PRO A 45 -10.27 0.63 -11.84
CA PRO A 45 -10.72 -0.66 -11.34
C PRO A 45 -9.60 -1.49 -10.72
N LEU A 46 -8.35 -1.29 -11.14
CA LEU A 46 -7.18 -1.96 -10.53
C LEU A 46 -6.97 -1.50 -9.09
N LEU A 47 -7.23 -0.24 -8.78
CA LEU A 47 -7.14 0.28 -7.41
C LEU A 47 -8.20 -0.37 -6.51
N VAL A 48 -9.43 -0.50 -7.00
CA VAL A 48 -10.52 -1.15 -6.24
C VAL A 48 -10.14 -2.59 -5.91
N ALA A 49 -9.70 -3.34 -6.91
CA ALA A 49 -9.27 -4.74 -6.72
C ALA A 49 -8.07 -4.85 -5.76
N TRP A 50 -7.10 -3.93 -5.86
CA TRP A 50 -5.96 -3.89 -4.97
C TRP A 50 -6.36 -3.60 -3.52
N ARG A 51 -7.20 -2.58 -3.29
CA ARG A 51 -7.72 -2.26 -1.95
C ARG A 51 -8.47 -3.44 -1.34
N MET A 52 -9.37 -4.07 -2.09
CA MET A 52 -10.09 -5.28 -1.62
C MET A 52 -9.12 -6.40 -1.24
N LYS A 53 -8.05 -6.58 -1.99
CA LYS A 53 -7.02 -7.59 -1.69
C LYS A 53 -6.28 -7.27 -0.39
N VAL A 54 -5.84 -6.03 -0.22
CA VAL A 54 -5.18 -5.58 1.03
C VAL A 54 -6.13 -5.74 2.22
N THR A 55 -7.38 -5.29 2.09
CA THR A 55 -8.44 -5.42 3.10
C THR A 55 -8.63 -6.88 3.51
N GLY A 56 -8.77 -7.79 2.54
CA GLY A 56 -8.98 -9.22 2.81
C GLY A 56 -7.79 -9.85 3.55
N HIS A 57 -6.55 -9.55 3.14
CA HIS A 57 -5.35 -10.04 3.84
C HIS A 57 -5.22 -9.46 5.25
N ALA A 58 -5.58 -8.20 5.46
CA ALA A 58 -5.56 -7.57 6.78
C ALA A 58 -6.61 -8.18 7.72
N ILE A 59 -7.83 -8.44 7.24
CA ILE A 59 -8.87 -9.14 8.00
C ILE A 59 -8.39 -10.53 8.40
N ALA A 60 -7.88 -11.31 7.44
CA ALA A 60 -7.41 -12.66 7.71
C ALA A 60 -6.23 -12.69 8.71
N ALA A 61 -5.33 -11.71 8.66
CA ALA A 61 -4.23 -11.60 9.60
C ALA A 61 -4.73 -11.24 11.01
N ARG A 62 -5.71 -10.36 11.10
CA ARG A 62 -6.34 -9.97 12.36
C ARG A 62 -7.07 -11.14 13.03
N GLU A 63 -7.83 -11.92 12.26
CA GLU A 63 -8.63 -13.05 12.77
C GLU A 63 -7.78 -14.26 13.23
N LYS A 64 -6.56 -14.37 12.72
CA LYS A 64 -5.61 -15.42 13.15
C LYS A 64 -4.89 -15.15 14.46
N ARG A 65 -5.14 -13.99 15.08
CA ARG A 65 -4.46 -13.60 16.32
C ARG A 65 -5.26 -14.02 17.54
N ASP A 66 -4.58 -14.70 18.46
CA ASP A 66 -5.12 -15.11 19.76
C ASP A 66 -4.57 -14.26 20.92
N ASP A 67 -3.91 -13.13 20.59
CA ASP A 67 -3.22 -12.30 21.57
C ASP A 67 -4.02 -11.06 22.00
N ALA A 68 -3.43 -10.26 22.89
CA ALA A 68 -4.06 -9.11 23.54
C ALA A 68 -4.31 -7.90 22.62
N LEU A 69 -3.92 -7.95 21.34
CA LEU A 69 -4.15 -6.84 20.41
C LEU A 69 -5.60 -6.84 19.94
N LEU A 70 -6.40 -5.96 20.52
CA LEU A 70 -7.80 -5.79 20.16
C LEU A 70 -7.97 -4.91 18.92
N PHE A 71 -8.95 -5.24 18.08
CA PHE A 71 -9.29 -4.50 16.87
C PHE A 71 -10.69 -3.88 16.96
N PRO A 72 -10.90 -2.69 16.42
CA PRO A 72 -9.87 -1.80 15.87
C PRO A 72 -8.88 -1.32 16.94
N ILE A 73 -7.61 -1.18 16.58
CA ILE A 73 -6.58 -0.68 17.50
C ILE A 73 -6.98 0.73 17.97
N THR A 74 -6.82 0.98 19.27
CA THR A 74 -7.05 2.29 19.88
C THR A 74 -5.74 2.94 20.29
N GLY A 75 -5.69 4.28 20.31
CA GLY A 75 -4.51 5.05 20.65
C GLY A 75 -3.57 5.32 19.48
N PRO A 76 -2.36 5.84 19.74
CA PRO A 76 -1.39 6.20 18.71
C PRO A 76 -0.78 4.96 18.06
N ILE A 77 -0.64 4.99 16.73
CA ILE A 77 -0.20 3.86 15.93
C ILE A 77 1.10 4.19 15.21
N GLY A 78 2.03 3.23 15.22
CA GLY A 78 3.18 3.19 14.33
C GLY A 78 2.93 2.22 13.19
N ALA A 79 3.28 2.61 11.97
CA ALA A 79 3.15 1.78 10.77
C ALA A 79 4.47 1.72 10.00
N ARG A 80 4.84 0.52 9.55
CA ARG A 80 5.89 0.30 8.56
C ARG A 80 5.31 -0.38 7.35
N ILE A 81 5.49 0.23 6.18
CA ILE A 81 4.95 -0.23 4.91
C ILE A 81 6.07 -0.33 3.89
N ASP A 82 6.37 -1.55 3.46
CA ASP A 82 7.45 -1.85 2.52
C ASP A 82 6.86 -2.34 1.19
N PHE A 83 6.94 -1.50 0.15
CA PHE A 83 6.48 -1.85 -1.20
C PHE A 83 7.59 -2.54 -1.98
N VAL A 84 7.27 -3.69 -2.58
CA VAL A 84 8.15 -4.43 -3.47
C VAL A 84 7.55 -4.38 -4.87
N MET A 85 8.27 -3.75 -5.80
CA MET A 85 7.81 -3.47 -7.16
C MET A 85 8.53 -4.36 -8.16
N SER A 86 7.82 -4.82 -9.18
CA SER A 86 8.46 -5.47 -10.33
C SER A 86 9.34 -4.48 -11.09
N ARG A 87 10.46 -4.98 -11.66
CA ARG A 87 11.30 -4.16 -12.54
C ARG A 87 10.67 -4.02 -13.92
N PRO A 88 10.61 -2.80 -14.47
CA PRO A 88 10.20 -2.61 -15.85
C PRO A 88 11.11 -3.37 -16.84
N GLN A 89 10.53 -3.88 -17.92
CA GLN A 89 11.27 -4.65 -18.92
C GLN A 89 12.45 -3.89 -19.52
N PHE A 90 12.36 -2.57 -19.66
CA PHE A 90 13.45 -1.75 -20.21
C PHE A 90 14.69 -1.66 -19.30
N HIS A 91 14.62 -2.14 -18.05
CA HIS A 91 15.79 -2.29 -17.16
C HIS A 91 16.65 -3.49 -17.54
N PHE A 92 16.16 -4.39 -18.38
CA PHE A 92 16.87 -5.59 -18.82
C PHE A 92 17.40 -5.41 -20.23
N GLY A 93 18.34 -6.28 -20.61
CA GLY A 93 18.86 -6.36 -21.97
C GLY A 93 17.82 -6.86 -22.96
N THR A 94 18.27 -7.14 -24.17
CA THR A 94 17.45 -7.68 -25.26
C THR A 94 18.04 -9.00 -25.80
N GLY A 95 17.25 -9.77 -26.51
CA GLY A 95 17.67 -11.04 -27.10
C GLY A 95 18.19 -12.02 -26.04
N LYS A 96 19.45 -12.45 -26.18
CA LYS A 96 20.11 -13.38 -25.25
C LYS A 96 20.27 -12.81 -23.84
N ASN A 97 20.26 -11.48 -23.69
CA ASN A 97 20.46 -10.76 -22.44
C ASN A 97 19.14 -10.26 -21.82
N ARG A 98 17.98 -10.74 -22.27
CA ARG A 98 16.67 -10.27 -21.83
C ARG A 98 16.44 -10.41 -20.32
N ASP A 99 17.14 -11.31 -19.66
CA ASP A 99 17.06 -11.55 -18.22
C ASP A 99 18.25 -10.96 -17.45
N VAL A 100 19.14 -10.26 -18.15
CA VAL A 100 20.32 -9.61 -17.57
C VAL A 100 20.02 -8.14 -17.30
N LEU A 101 20.17 -7.73 -16.06
CA LEU A 101 19.96 -6.33 -15.66
C LEU A 101 21.02 -5.43 -16.31
N LYS A 102 20.58 -4.33 -16.91
CA LYS A 102 21.50 -3.33 -17.49
C LYS A 102 22.30 -2.64 -16.38
N PRO A 103 23.58 -2.32 -16.61
CA PRO A 103 24.37 -1.54 -15.65
C PRO A 103 23.78 -0.16 -15.32
N SER A 104 23.00 0.42 -16.25
CA SER A 104 22.30 1.69 -16.08
C SER A 104 20.96 1.60 -15.33
N ALA A 105 20.50 0.37 -15.03
CA ALA A 105 19.24 0.20 -14.32
C ALA A 105 19.35 0.73 -12.88
N PRO A 106 18.38 1.56 -12.41
CA PRO A 106 18.46 2.13 -11.07
C PRO A 106 18.35 1.06 -9.99
N ALA A 107 19.06 1.25 -8.88
CA ALA A 107 19.01 0.34 -7.73
C ALA A 107 17.62 0.35 -7.06
N TYR A 108 16.95 1.50 -7.03
CA TYR A 108 15.66 1.72 -6.41
C TYR A 108 14.60 2.22 -7.40
N PRO A 109 13.29 1.95 -7.14
CA PRO A 109 12.20 2.49 -7.95
C PRO A 109 12.04 4.01 -7.75
N ASN A 110 12.76 4.80 -8.54
CA ASN A 110 12.79 6.26 -8.46
C ASN A 110 11.82 6.97 -9.41
N GLN A 111 10.89 6.22 -9.99
CA GLN A 111 9.82 6.71 -10.86
C GLN A 111 8.45 6.37 -10.28
N ALA A 112 7.38 6.81 -10.95
CA ALA A 112 6.02 6.43 -10.60
C ALA A 112 5.87 4.91 -10.40
N PRO A 113 4.96 4.49 -9.52
CA PRO A 113 4.01 5.28 -8.74
C PRO A 113 4.64 5.99 -7.54
N ASP A 114 4.04 7.12 -7.15
CA ASP A 114 4.46 7.91 -6.01
C ASP A 114 4.20 7.16 -4.70
N ILE A 115 5.17 7.23 -3.79
CA ILE A 115 5.11 6.47 -2.53
C ILE A 115 3.96 6.90 -1.62
N ASP A 116 3.61 8.18 -1.60
CA ASP A 116 2.48 8.73 -0.85
C ASP A 116 1.13 8.21 -1.37
N LYS A 117 0.99 8.07 -2.69
CA LYS A 117 -0.21 7.53 -3.32
C LYS A 117 -0.37 6.02 -3.08
N LEU A 118 0.74 5.29 -3.06
CA LEU A 118 0.76 3.88 -2.67
C LEU A 118 0.36 3.72 -1.20
N LEU A 119 0.92 4.56 -0.33
CA LEU A 119 0.65 4.54 1.11
C LEU A 119 -0.83 4.84 1.40
N ARG A 120 -1.40 5.85 0.74
CA ARG A 120 -2.82 6.20 0.89
C ARG A 120 -3.73 5.02 0.52
N ALA A 121 -3.45 4.32 -0.58
CA ALA A 121 -4.26 3.16 -0.98
C ALA A 121 -4.24 2.05 0.09
N VAL A 122 -3.09 1.83 0.74
CA VAL A 122 -2.96 0.86 1.84
C VAL A 122 -3.68 1.35 3.09
N PHE A 123 -3.56 2.61 3.45
CA PHE A 123 -4.22 3.19 4.63
C PHE A 123 -5.74 3.12 4.52
N ASP A 124 -6.30 3.48 3.37
CA ASP A 124 -7.72 3.32 3.08
C ASP A 124 -8.18 1.86 3.26
N ALA A 125 -7.39 0.90 2.73
CA ALA A 125 -7.71 -0.52 2.85
C ALA A 125 -7.63 -1.03 4.30
N LEU A 126 -6.71 -0.53 5.11
CA LEU A 126 -6.59 -0.88 6.54
C LEU A 126 -7.73 -0.30 7.37
N THR A 127 -8.22 0.88 7.00
CA THR A 127 -9.44 1.47 7.59
C THR A 127 -10.67 0.63 7.23
N ASP A 128 -10.81 0.24 5.95
CA ASP A 128 -11.87 -0.67 5.50
C ASP A 128 -11.82 -2.03 6.23
N ALA A 129 -10.61 -2.52 6.52
CA ALA A 129 -10.37 -3.75 7.27
C ALA A 129 -10.61 -3.59 8.79
N GLN A 130 -10.96 -2.41 9.27
CA GLN A 130 -11.12 -2.15 10.71
C GLN A 130 -9.87 -2.50 11.54
N VAL A 131 -8.68 -2.29 10.98
CA VAL A 131 -7.42 -2.44 11.72
C VAL A 131 -7.29 -1.31 12.73
N TRP A 132 -7.71 -0.12 12.35
CA TRP A 132 -7.89 1.08 13.17
C TRP A 132 -9.24 1.73 12.85
N ARG A 133 -9.62 2.75 13.60
CA ARG A 133 -10.86 3.50 13.34
C ARG A 133 -10.67 4.54 12.26
N ASP A 134 -9.51 5.19 12.29
CA ASP A 134 -9.17 6.32 11.44
C ASP A 134 -7.65 6.38 11.25
N ASP A 135 -7.18 6.69 10.06
CA ASP A 135 -5.75 6.81 9.74
C ASP A 135 -5.09 8.01 10.45
N GLY A 136 -5.88 8.97 10.96
CA GLY A 136 -5.41 10.03 11.85
C GLY A 136 -4.80 9.52 13.16
N GLN A 137 -5.01 8.24 13.54
CA GLN A 137 -4.33 7.61 14.67
C GLN A 137 -2.85 7.31 14.39
N VAL A 138 -2.43 7.33 13.12
CA VAL A 138 -1.05 7.01 12.73
C VAL A 138 -0.15 8.21 13.01
N VAL A 139 0.68 8.10 14.04
CA VAL A 139 1.62 9.15 14.48
C VAL A 139 3.04 8.92 14.00
N PHE A 140 3.34 7.72 13.54
CA PHE A 140 4.63 7.38 12.96
C PHE A 140 4.45 6.49 11.74
N VAL A 141 5.13 6.83 10.66
CA VAL A 141 5.15 6.02 9.45
C VAL A 141 6.58 5.89 8.91
N GLN A 142 6.96 4.66 8.59
CA GLN A 142 8.15 4.35 7.82
C GLN A 142 7.71 3.61 6.56
N THR A 143 8.09 4.12 5.39
CA THR A 143 7.72 3.47 4.13
C THR A 143 8.89 3.44 3.15
N THR A 144 8.98 2.36 2.38
CA THR A 144 10.04 2.15 1.39
C THR A 144 9.46 1.62 0.08
N LYS A 145 10.16 1.90 -1.03
CA LYS A 145 9.99 1.20 -2.30
C LYS A 145 11.27 0.47 -2.65
N SER A 146 11.18 -0.78 -3.02
CA SER A 146 12.31 -1.58 -3.52
C SER A 146 11.88 -2.41 -4.72
N TYR A 147 12.84 -2.92 -5.49
CA TYR A 147 12.55 -3.91 -6.52
C TYR A 147 12.53 -5.32 -5.95
N VAL A 148 11.83 -6.21 -6.66
CA VAL A 148 11.86 -7.65 -6.40
C VAL A 148 13.30 -8.18 -6.35
N SER A 149 13.54 -9.13 -5.47
CA SER A 149 14.81 -9.83 -5.31
C SER A 149 14.56 -11.28 -4.88
N PRO A 150 15.55 -12.17 -4.94
CA PRO A 150 15.39 -13.54 -4.46
C PRO A 150 14.82 -13.56 -3.03
N GLY A 151 13.76 -14.34 -2.82
CA GLY A 151 13.05 -14.42 -1.54
C GLY A 151 12.17 -13.21 -1.17
N ARG A 152 12.10 -12.19 -2.04
CA ARG A 152 11.28 -10.98 -1.82
C ARG A 152 10.41 -10.69 -3.05
N PRO A 153 9.26 -11.38 -3.18
CA PRO A 153 8.37 -11.24 -4.33
C PRO A 153 7.67 -9.88 -4.35
N GLU A 154 7.02 -9.57 -5.46
CA GLU A 154 6.20 -8.36 -5.62
C GLU A 154 5.04 -8.35 -4.63
N GLY A 155 4.81 -7.21 -3.99
CA GLY A 155 3.76 -7.06 -3.00
C GLY A 155 3.98 -5.91 -2.03
N VAL A 156 3.27 -5.94 -0.91
CA VAL A 156 3.47 -5.02 0.20
C VAL A 156 3.55 -5.75 1.53
N GLY A 157 4.58 -5.44 2.30
CA GLY A 157 4.72 -5.83 3.70
C GLY A 157 4.21 -4.72 4.60
N ILE A 158 3.32 -5.05 5.52
CA ILE A 158 2.66 -4.11 6.42
C ILE A 158 2.91 -4.57 7.85
N THR A 159 3.48 -3.69 8.67
CA THR A 159 3.66 -3.90 10.10
C THR A 159 3.03 -2.75 10.87
N ILE A 160 2.13 -3.05 11.78
CA ILE A 160 1.37 -2.06 12.55
C ILE A 160 1.43 -2.42 14.02
N GLY A 161 1.56 -1.42 14.89
CA GLY A 161 1.52 -1.63 16.32
C GLY A 161 1.21 -0.36 17.10
N VAL A 162 0.88 -0.53 18.38
CA VAL A 162 0.61 0.57 19.29
C VAL A 162 1.92 1.24 19.70
N MET A 163 1.96 2.56 19.63
CA MET A 163 3.05 3.37 20.16
C MET A 163 2.82 3.61 21.66
N LYS A 164 3.83 3.34 22.47
CA LYS A 164 3.83 3.59 23.91
C LYS A 164 4.67 4.81 24.25
#